data_2f94c8d0290298517fcfc045c11f73b2
#
_entry.id   2f94c8d0290298517fcfc045c11f73b2
#
_cell.length_a   1.000
_cell.length_b   1.000
_cell.length_c   1.000
_cell.angle_alpha   90.00
_cell.angle_beta   90.00
_cell.angle_gamma   90.00
#
_symmetry.space_group_name_H-M   'P 1'
#
loop_
_entity.id
_entity.type
_entity.pdbx_description
1 polymer ?
#
loop_
_entity_poly.entity_id
_entity_poly.type
_entity_poly.pdbx_seq_one_letter_code
_entity_poly.pdbx_strand_id
1 'polypeptide(L)'
;VHYYQQVGRAGRAVEEAYGVLFHGEEDDAIAAYFIKNAFPPQKNVSQILEALDRSEGGLSTRQMEKCLNLSSGQIKQTLKFLSAESPSPVTKIDNKWVATPAAKGYMFDQSLVEEIATIRHLEQRQMQTYMRHQGCLMRFLGEALDDPDVRDCGKCAGCQGRPLLSPEYNRELTNRAAIFIKRNFQPLSPKKKWPSYGPLPIYGFTGMIGDAFIAQEGRALSLWRDAGWGRLVADGKYVHGRFDDSLVTACVTMIREWRAQPYPQWVTCIPSLKHPD
;
A
#
# COMPACT_ATOMS: atom_id res chain seq x y z
N VAL A 1 -0.94 5.44 -20.28
CA VAL A 1 -2.39 5.61 -20.52
C VAL A 1 -3.06 6.39 -19.38
N HIS A 2 -3.01 5.93 -18.11
CA HIS A 2 -3.71 6.60 -16.99
C HIS A 2 -3.31 8.07 -16.79
N TYR A 3 -2.02 8.37 -16.83
CA TYR A 3 -1.52 9.73 -16.68
C TYR A 3 -2.02 10.65 -17.80
N TYR A 4 -1.96 10.20 -19.05
CA TYR A 4 -2.47 10.94 -20.20
C TYR A 4 -3.97 11.23 -20.08
N GLN A 5 -4.76 10.26 -19.64
CA GLN A 5 -6.20 10.45 -19.40
C GLN A 5 -6.49 11.45 -18.28
N GLN A 6 -5.65 11.50 -17.24
CA GLN A 6 -5.78 12.49 -16.16
C GLN A 6 -5.45 13.89 -16.64
N VAL A 7 -4.33 14.07 -17.34
CA VAL A 7 -3.94 15.37 -17.92
C VAL A 7 -4.97 15.82 -18.94
N GLY A 8 -5.49 14.93 -19.80
CA GLY A 8 -6.49 15.24 -20.81
C GLY A 8 -7.87 15.63 -20.27
N ARG A 9 -8.08 15.55 -18.95
CA ARG A 9 -9.29 16.08 -18.29
C ARG A 9 -9.18 17.55 -17.91
N ALA A 10 -7.98 18.07 -17.84
CA ALA A 10 -7.73 19.48 -17.56
C ALA A 10 -8.19 20.35 -18.73
N GLY A 11 -8.67 21.55 -18.47
CA GLY A 11 -8.99 22.56 -19.49
C GLY A 11 -10.30 22.37 -20.25
N ARG A 12 -11.16 21.41 -19.87
CA ARG A 12 -12.42 21.18 -20.60
C ARG A 12 -13.44 22.34 -20.53
N ALA A 13 -13.39 23.14 -19.48
CA ALA A 13 -14.34 24.22 -19.23
C ALA A 13 -13.64 25.56 -18.89
N VAL A 14 -12.33 25.65 -19.08
CA VAL A 14 -11.52 26.84 -18.79
C VAL A 14 -10.52 27.07 -19.92
N GLU A 15 -10.12 28.33 -20.12
CA GLU A 15 -9.18 28.70 -21.18
C GLU A 15 -7.76 28.19 -20.91
N GLU A 16 -7.35 28.15 -19.64
CA GLU A 16 -6.03 27.68 -19.21
C GLU A 16 -6.15 26.60 -18.14
N ALA A 17 -5.32 25.58 -18.27
CA ALA A 17 -5.19 24.52 -17.26
C ALA A 17 -3.75 23.97 -17.25
N TYR A 18 -3.29 23.60 -16.08
CA TYR A 18 -1.95 23.09 -15.86
C TYR A 18 -2.01 21.64 -15.36
N GLY A 19 -1.26 20.76 -16.03
CA GLY A 19 -0.96 19.43 -15.53
C GLY A 19 0.38 19.47 -14.78
N VAL A 20 0.38 19.15 -13.50
CA VAL A 20 1.59 19.13 -12.67
C VAL A 20 1.80 17.73 -12.14
N LEU A 21 2.97 17.14 -12.42
CA LEU A 21 3.39 15.85 -11.88
C LEU A 21 4.33 16.08 -10.71
N PHE A 22 3.94 15.61 -9.52
CA PHE A 22 4.81 15.53 -8.36
C PHE A 22 5.38 14.12 -8.25
N HIS A 23 6.64 14.04 -7.83
CA HIS A 23 7.32 12.78 -7.56
C HIS A 23 8.14 12.92 -6.29
N GLY A 24 7.98 11.96 -5.37
CA GLY A 24 8.79 11.81 -4.17
C GLY A 24 9.73 10.60 -4.28
N GLU A 25 10.75 10.54 -3.45
CA GLU A 25 11.67 9.38 -3.39
C GLU A 25 10.92 8.07 -3.05
N GLU A 26 9.82 8.16 -2.32
CA GLU A 26 8.97 7.05 -1.92
C GLU A 26 8.14 6.46 -3.06
N ASP A 27 7.84 7.23 -4.12
CA ASP A 27 6.95 6.80 -5.21
C ASP A 27 7.49 5.57 -5.93
N ASP A 28 8.81 5.48 -6.12
CA ASP A 28 9.43 4.31 -6.74
C ASP A 28 9.28 3.05 -5.89
N ALA A 29 9.41 3.17 -4.57
CA ALA A 29 9.21 2.05 -3.65
C ALA A 29 7.73 1.64 -3.58
N ILE A 30 6.81 2.59 -3.63
CA ILE A 30 5.36 2.36 -3.68
C ILE A 30 4.99 1.64 -4.98
N ALA A 31 5.47 2.13 -6.12
CA ALA A 31 5.21 1.50 -7.41
C ALA A 31 5.75 0.05 -7.45
N ALA A 32 6.99 -0.17 -7.02
CA ALA A 32 7.59 -1.51 -6.94
C ALA A 32 6.78 -2.44 -6.00
N TYR A 33 6.29 -1.92 -4.88
CA TYR A 33 5.42 -2.68 -3.98
C TYR A 33 4.12 -3.11 -4.66
N PHE A 34 3.45 -2.22 -5.38
CA PHE A 34 2.21 -2.55 -6.09
C PHE A 34 2.44 -3.52 -7.25
N ILE A 35 3.53 -3.39 -7.99
CA ILE A 35 3.89 -4.33 -9.06
C ILE A 35 4.12 -5.73 -8.46
N LYS A 36 4.94 -5.83 -7.42
CA LYS A 36 5.26 -7.09 -6.75
C LYS A 36 4.02 -7.79 -6.16
N ASN A 37 3.07 -7.02 -5.64
CA ASN A 37 1.87 -7.55 -4.98
C ASN A 37 0.62 -7.52 -5.87
N ALA A 38 0.76 -7.32 -7.19
CA ALA A 38 -0.37 -7.29 -8.11
C ALA A 38 -1.07 -8.63 -8.23
N PHE A 39 -0.31 -9.72 -8.14
CA PHE A 39 -0.79 -11.09 -8.23
C PHE A 39 -0.55 -11.85 -6.92
N PRO A 40 -1.40 -12.84 -6.61
CA PRO A 40 -1.17 -13.69 -5.45
C PRO A 40 0.05 -14.60 -5.71
N PRO A 41 0.85 -14.91 -4.69
CA PRO A 41 1.86 -15.96 -4.80
C PRO A 41 1.25 -17.32 -5.16
N GLN A 42 1.90 -18.10 -6.01
CA GLN A 42 1.45 -19.46 -6.39
C GLN A 42 1.14 -20.34 -5.16
N LYS A 43 1.95 -20.23 -4.11
CA LYS A 43 1.71 -20.95 -2.84
C LYS A 43 0.33 -20.66 -2.26
N ASN A 44 -0.14 -19.40 -2.31
CA ASN A 44 -1.45 -19.05 -1.78
C ASN A 44 -2.57 -19.64 -2.64
N VAL A 45 -2.37 -19.65 -3.95
CA VAL A 45 -3.29 -20.28 -4.92
C VAL A 45 -3.46 -21.76 -4.60
N SER A 46 -2.34 -22.51 -4.51
CA SER A 46 -2.37 -23.95 -4.19
C SER A 46 -3.04 -24.23 -2.85
N GLN A 47 -2.70 -23.48 -1.80
CA GLN A 47 -3.30 -23.66 -0.47
C GLN A 47 -4.81 -23.45 -0.46
N ILE A 48 -5.32 -22.44 -1.18
CA ILE A 48 -6.75 -22.17 -1.24
C ILE A 48 -7.47 -23.26 -2.05
N LEU A 49 -6.96 -23.65 -3.21
CA LEU A 49 -7.58 -24.71 -4.02
C LEU A 49 -7.61 -26.05 -3.27
N GLU A 50 -6.53 -26.43 -2.60
CA GLU A 50 -6.49 -27.64 -1.75
C GLU A 50 -7.50 -27.59 -0.59
N ALA A 51 -7.65 -26.43 0.05
CA ALA A 51 -8.60 -26.29 1.14
C ALA A 51 -10.05 -26.39 0.65
N LEU A 52 -10.34 -25.84 -0.53
CA LEU A 52 -11.65 -25.92 -1.16
C LEU A 52 -11.97 -27.34 -1.65
N ASP A 53 -10.98 -28.04 -2.20
CA ASP A 53 -11.13 -29.43 -2.67
C ASP A 53 -11.45 -30.40 -1.51
N ARG A 54 -10.86 -30.17 -0.35
CA ARG A 54 -11.12 -30.98 0.87
C ARG A 54 -12.44 -30.65 1.56
N SER A 55 -13.14 -29.57 1.13
CA SER A 55 -14.38 -29.14 1.78
C SER A 55 -15.61 -29.63 1.03
N GLU A 56 -16.48 -30.43 1.65
CA GLU A 56 -17.71 -30.94 1.03
C GLU A 56 -18.80 -29.87 0.75
N GLY A 57 -18.67 -28.66 1.32
CA GLY A 57 -19.69 -27.59 1.18
C GLY A 57 -19.14 -26.22 0.98
N GLY A 58 -17.86 -26.12 0.57
CA GLY A 58 -17.16 -24.87 0.40
C GLY A 58 -16.82 -24.14 1.70
N LEU A 59 -15.99 -23.11 1.61
CA LEU A 59 -15.48 -22.36 2.74
C LEU A 59 -15.78 -20.86 2.60
N SER A 60 -16.23 -20.23 3.66
CA SER A 60 -16.26 -18.77 3.76
C SER A 60 -14.84 -18.23 3.95
N THR A 61 -14.59 -16.97 3.61
CA THR A 61 -13.30 -16.32 3.86
C THR A 61 -12.84 -16.46 5.31
N ARG A 62 -13.77 -16.37 6.26
CA ARG A 62 -13.49 -16.52 7.70
C ARG A 62 -13.10 -17.96 8.09
N GLN A 63 -13.67 -18.97 7.43
CA GLN A 63 -13.27 -20.36 7.65
C GLN A 63 -11.87 -20.62 7.06
N MET A 64 -11.57 -20.05 5.89
CA MET A 64 -10.22 -20.12 5.30
C MET A 64 -9.17 -19.46 6.21
N GLU A 65 -9.46 -18.31 6.81
CA GLU A 65 -8.57 -17.65 7.79
C GLU A 65 -8.25 -18.53 9.00
N LYS A 66 -9.14 -19.44 9.36
CA LYS A 66 -8.93 -20.36 10.49
C LYS A 66 -8.06 -21.58 10.14
N CYS A 67 -8.19 -22.05 8.90
CA CYS A 67 -7.49 -23.28 8.48
C CYS A 67 -6.23 -23.01 7.66
N LEU A 68 -6.05 -21.78 7.12
CA LEU A 68 -4.89 -21.39 6.33
C LEU A 68 -4.09 -20.31 7.05
N ASN A 69 -2.78 -20.37 6.96
CA ASN A 69 -1.91 -19.31 7.48
C ASN A 69 -1.82 -18.13 6.49
N LEU A 70 -2.99 -17.60 6.12
CA LEU A 70 -3.15 -16.48 5.20
C LEU A 70 -4.01 -15.38 5.84
N SER A 71 -3.64 -14.14 5.63
CA SER A 71 -4.48 -13.01 6.04
C SER A 71 -5.74 -12.89 5.19
N SER A 72 -6.78 -12.23 5.73
CA SER A 72 -8.03 -11.94 4.98
C SER A 72 -7.78 -11.26 3.64
N GLY A 73 -6.80 -10.32 3.60
CA GLY A 73 -6.40 -9.64 2.38
C GLY A 73 -5.83 -10.58 1.32
N GLN A 74 -4.92 -11.48 1.73
CA GLN A 74 -4.33 -12.47 0.83
C GLN A 74 -5.38 -13.45 0.29
N ILE A 75 -6.27 -13.93 1.14
CA ILE A 75 -7.37 -14.82 0.73
C ILE A 75 -8.26 -14.13 -0.29
N LYS A 76 -8.72 -12.90 -0.01
CA LYS A 76 -9.58 -12.13 -0.92
C LYS A 76 -8.89 -11.84 -2.26
N GLN A 77 -7.63 -11.47 -2.25
CA GLN A 77 -6.83 -11.23 -3.45
C GLN A 77 -6.73 -12.50 -4.29
N THR A 78 -6.40 -13.63 -3.68
CA THR A 78 -6.27 -14.91 -4.39
C THR A 78 -7.60 -15.38 -4.95
N LEU A 79 -8.68 -15.30 -4.19
CA LEU A 79 -10.02 -15.66 -4.68
C LEU A 79 -10.47 -14.75 -5.81
N LYS A 80 -10.20 -13.45 -5.74
CA LYS A 80 -10.50 -12.50 -6.82
C LYS A 80 -9.71 -12.85 -8.09
N PHE A 81 -8.44 -13.18 -7.94
CA PHE A 81 -7.59 -13.63 -9.06
C PHE A 81 -8.17 -14.89 -9.70
N LEU A 82 -8.40 -15.95 -8.92
CA LEU A 82 -8.97 -17.22 -9.41
C LEU A 82 -10.35 -17.05 -10.04
N SER A 83 -11.19 -16.16 -9.51
CA SER A 83 -12.52 -15.91 -10.07
C SER A 83 -12.50 -15.15 -11.40
N ALA A 84 -11.39 -14.53 -11.78
CA ALA A 84 -11.21 -13.85 -13.06
C ALA A 84 -10.66 -14.76 -14.16
N GLU A 85 -10.22 -15.97 -13.81
CA GLU A 85 -9.74 -16.96 -14.76
C GLU A 85 -10.88 -17.52 -15.64
N SER A 86 -10.54 -17.99 -16.82
CA SER A 86 -11.52 -18.59 -17.75
C SER A 86 -10.98 -19.92 -18.31
N PRO A 87 -11.55 -21.07 -17.92
CA PRO A 87 -12.64 -21.25 -16.95
C PRO A 87 -12.20 -20.99 -15.50
N SER A 88 -13.08 -20.39 -14.71
CA SER A 88 -12.77 -20.07 -13.32
C SER A 88 -12.67 -21.35 -12.46
N PRO A 89 -11.55 -21.56 -11.74
CA PRO A 89 -11.40 -22.70 -10.84
C PRO A 89 -12.19 -22.58 -9.54
N VAL A 90 -12.74 -21.41 -9.23
CA VAL A 90 -13.54 -21.17 -8.03
C VAL A 90 -14.81 -20.42 -8.35
N THR A 91 -15.87 -20.67 -7.59
CA THR A 91 -17.09 -19.89 -7.67
C THR A 91 -17.63 -19.61 -6.28
N LYS A 92 -18.42 -18.55 -6.15
CA LYS A 92 -19.05 -18.20 -4.89
C LYS A 92 -20.52 -18.60 -4.94
N ILE A 93 -20.92 -19.45 -4.01
CA ILE A 93 -22.32 -19.86 -3.80
C ILE A 93 -22.71 -19.34 -2.43
N ASP A 94 -23.72 -18.47 -2.37
CA ASP A 94 -24.12 -17.72 -1.19
C ASP A 94 -22.93 -16.98 -0.56
N ASN A 95 -22.52 -17.38 0.65
CA ASN A 95 -21.39 -16.79 1.36
C ASN A 95 -20.13 -17.67 1.38
N LYS A 96 -20.13 -18.78 0.63
CA LYS A 96 -19.02 -19.73 0.59
C LYS A 96 -18.42 -19.80 -0.81
N TRP A 97 -17.14 -20.06 -0.84
CA TRP A 97 -16.38 -20.35 -2.05
C TRP A 97 -16.27 -21.87 -2.21
N VAL A 98 -16.46 -22.34 -3.41
CA VAL A 98 -16.35 -23.75 -3.78
C VAL A 98 -15.42 -23.91 -4.97
N ALA A 99 -14.70 -25.03 -5.02
CA ALA A 99 -13.94 -25.41 -6.20
C ALA A 99 -14.89 -25.83 -7.33
N THR A 100 -14.60 -25.37 -8.54
CA THR A 100 -15.30 -25.83 -9.77
C THR A 100 -14.56 -27.04 -10.35
N PRO A 101 -15.14 -27.75 -11.34
CA PRO A 101 -14.40 -28.78 -12.07
C PRO A 101 -13.10 -28.29 -12.71
N ALA A 102 -12.99 -27.01 -13.05
CA ALA A 102 -11.80 -26.37 -13.59
C ALA A 102 -10.64 -26.26 -12.58
N ALA A 103 -10.92 -26.44 -11.29
CA ALA A 103 -9.86 -26.48 -10.28
C ALA A 103 -8.97 -27.73 -10.41
N LYS A 104 -9.53 -28.84 -10.93
CA LYS A 104 -8.76 -30.05 -11.21
C LYS A 104 -7.86 -29.82 -12.41
N GLY A 105 -6.56 -29.78 -12.15
CA GLY A 105 -5.56 -29.51 -13.19
C GLY A 105 -5.31 -28.02 -13.46
N TYR A 106 -5.83 -27.12 -12.63
CA TYR A 106 -5.50 -25.70 -12.73
C TYR A 106 -3.99 -25.50 -12.56
N MET A 107 -3.39 -24.84 -13.53
CA MET A 107 -1.97 -24.49 -13.49
C MET A 107 -1.85 -22.98 -13.38
N PHE A 108 -1.18 -22.52 -12.34
CA PHE A 108 -0.87 -21.09 -12.19
C PHE A 108 0.13 -20.67 -13.26
N ASP A 109 -0.25 -19.74 -14.11
CA ASP A 109 0.62 -19.25 -15.17
C ASP A 109 1.62 -18.21 -14.63
N GLN A 110 2.73 -18.72 -14.15
CA GLN A 110 3.84 -17.90 -13.66
C GLN A 110 4.45 -17.04 -14.76
N SER A 111 4.51 -17.53 -16.00
CA SER A 111 5.11 -16.80 -17.12
C SER A 111 4.29 -15.57 -17.50
N LEU A 112 2.97 -15.69 -17.52
CA LEU A 112 2.07 -14.55 -17.73
C LEU A 112 2.20 -13.49 -16.62
N VAL A 113 2.30 -13.93 -15.37
CA VAL A 113 2.50 -13.01 -14.22
C VAL A 113 3.82 -12.24 -14.37
N GLU A 114 4.90 -12.90 -14.76
CA GLU A 114 6.22 -12.28 -14.97
C GLU A 114 6.22 -11.33 -16.17
N GLU A 115 5.53 -11.68 -17.26
CA GLU A 115 5.37 -10.81 -18.42
C GLU A 115 4.63 -9.52 -18.04
N ILE A 116 3.49 -9.63 -17.35
CA ILE A 116 2.72 -8.45 -16.91
C ILE A 116 3.54 -7.60 -15.93
N ALA A 117 4.29 -8.22 -15.00
CA ALA A 117 5.17 -7.50 -14.09
C ALA A 117 6.25 -6.74 -14.86
N THR A 118 6.83 -7.35 -15.91
CA THR A 118 7.83 -6.74 -16.79
C THR A 118 7.27 -5.53 -17.52
N ILE A 119 6.07 -5.64 -18.09
CA ILE A 119 5.37 -4.52 -18.74
C ILE A 119 5.17 -3.36 -17.75
N ARG A 120 4.70 -3.64 -16.54
CA ARG A 120 4.50 -2.60 -15.51
C ARG A 120 5.81 -1.93 -15.08
N HIS A 121 6.92 -2.67 -15.01
CA HIS A 121 8.23 -2.07 -14.77
C HIS A 121 8.70 -1.20 -15.94
N LEU A 122 8.35 -1.56 -17.17
CA LEU A 122 8.61 -0.70 -18.34
C LEU A 122 7.80 0.59 -18.26
N GLU A 123 6.52 0.52 -17.95
CA GLU A 123 5.65 1.69 -17.76
C GLU A 123 6.18 2.61 -16.65
N GLN A 124 6.63 2.05 -15.52
CA GLN A 124 7.26 2.82 -14.44
C GLN A 124 8.52 3.56 -14.94
N ARG A 125 9.38 2.88 -15.68
CA ARG A 125 10.59 3.50 -16.27
C ARG A 125 10.25 4.58 -17.29
N GLN A 126 9.19 4.40 -18.09
CA GLN A 126 8.71 5.45 -19.00
C GLN A 126 8.29 6.70 -18.21
N MET A 127 7.58 6.56 -17.12
CA MET A 127 7.20 7.69 -16.28
C MET A 127 8.41 8.38 -15.63
N GLN A 128 9.42 7.63 -15.20
CA GLN A 128 10.68 8.19 -14.70
C GLN A 128 11.44 8.96 -15.79
N THR A 129 11.44 8.45 -17.02
CA THR A 129 12.02 9.13 -18.18
C THR A 129 11.25 10.40 -18.52
N TYR A 130 9.91 10.34 -18.49
CA TYR A 130 9.04 11.47 -18.72
C TYR A 130 9.35 12.63 -17.75
N MET A 131 9.52 12.36 -16.48
CA MET A 131 9.83 13.37 -15.45
C MET A 131 11.18 14.08 -15.68
N ARG A 132 12.11 13.43 -16.35
CA ARG A 132 13.45 13.98 -16.67
C ARG A 132 13.55 14.50 -18.10
N HIS A 133 12.47 14.37 -18.88
CA HIS A 133 12.47 14.75 -20.28
C HIS A 133 12.58 16.26 -20.46
N GLN A 134 13.50 16.70 -21.32
CA GLN A 134 13.75 18.12 -21.59
C GLN A 134 13.00 18.65 -22.82
N GLY A 135 12.46 17.75 -23.65
CA GLY A 135 11.70 18.11 -24.84
C GLY A 135 10.21 18.32 -24.56
N CYS A 136 9.39 18.29 -25.60
CA CYS A 136 7.95 18.43 -25.49
C CYS A 136 7.34 17.27 -24.70
N LEU A 137 6.74 17.59 -23.54
CA LEU A 137 6.11 16.59 -22.68
C LEU A 137 4.87 15.94 -23.33
N MET A 138 4.10 16.68 -24.12
CA MET A 138 2.93 16.13 -24.82
C MET A 138 3.34 15.21 -25.98
N ARG A 139 4.42 15.56 -26.69
CA ARG A 139 4.98 14.70 -27.73
C ARG A 139 5.44 13.38 -27.13
N PHE A 140 6.18 13.42 -26.02
CA PHE A 140 6.60 12.21 -25.32
C PHE A 140 5.41 11.28 -24.98
N LEU A 141 4.31 11.87 -24.51
CA LEU A 141 3.11 11.09 -24.18
C LEU A 141 2.41 10.54 -25.42
N GLY A 142 2.34 11.32 -26.50
CA GLY A 142 1.75 10.87 -27.76
C GLY A 142 2.57 9.73 -28.39
N GLU A 143 3.89 9.86 -28.45
CA GLU A 143 4.79 8.81 -28.94
C GLU A 143 4.65 7.53 -28.11
N ALA A 144 4.51 7.63 -26.76
CA ALA A 144 4.29 6.48 -25.89
C ALA A 144 2.88 5.85 -26.03
N LEU A 145 2.00 6.47 -26.80
CA LEU A 145 0.64 6.00 -27.11
C LEU A 145 0.48 5.67 -28.61
N ASP A 146 1.61 5.55 -29.32
CA ASP A 146 1.66 5.21 -30.75
C ASP A 146 0.88 6.21 -31.65
N ASP A 147 0.83 7.51 -31.26
CA ASP A 147 0.23 8.56 -32.06
C ASP A 147 1.18 8.95 -33.21
N PRO A 148 0.87 8.62 -34.48
CA PRO A 148 1.77 8.88 -35.62
C PRO A 148 1.84 10.37 -35.99
N ASP A 149 0.86 11.17 -35.59
CA ASP A 149 0.74 12.58 -35.97
C ASP A 149 1.16 13.55 -34.86
N VAL A 150 1.77 13.03 -33.78
CA VAL A 150 2.16 13.82 -32.65
C VAL A 150 3.17 14.91 -33.01
N ARG A 151 2.93 16.11 -32.48
CA ARG A 151 3.78 17.30 -32.70
C ARG A 151 4.10 17.99 -31.37
N ASP A 152 5.08 18.87 -31.41
CA ASP A 152 5.38 19.71 -30.25
C ASP A 152 4.19 20.61 -29.90
N CYS A 153 3.77 20.59 -28.63
CA CYS A 153 2.57 21.30 -28.21
C CYS A 153 2.75 22.81 -28.06
N GLY A 154 3.99 23.31 -28.03
CA GLY A 154 4.32 24.72 -27.85
C GLY A 154 4.00 25.30 -26.47
N LYS A 155 3.32 24.57 -25.58
CA LYS A 155 2.75 25.10 -24.33
C LYS A 155 3.39 24.51 -23.06
N CYS A 156 3.98 23.32 -23.11
CA CYS A 156 4.57 22.68 -21.93
C CYS A 156 5.91 23.31 -21.53
N ALA A 157 6.38 23.00 -20.34
CA ALA A 157 7.65 23.49 -19.81
C ALA A 157 8.84 23.18 -20.74
N GLY A 158 8.87 21.99 -21.33
CA GLY A 158 9.91 21.62 -22.30
C GLY A 158 9.88 22.49 -23.56
N CYS A 159 8.72 22.79 -24.12
CA CYS A 159 8.59 23.70 -25.28
C CYS A 159 8.92 25.14 -24.92
N GLN A 160 8.57 25.58 -23.72
CA GLN A 160 8.83 26.96 -23.26
C GLN A 160 10.27 27.14 -22.74
N GLY A 161 11.04 26.08 -22.55
CA GLY A 161 12.39 26.12 -21.99
C GLY A 161 12.46 26.65 -20.56
N ARG A 162 11.33 26.70 -19.86
CA ARG A 162 11.21 27.21 -18.48
C ARG A 162 10.05 26.55 -17.73
N PRO A 163 10.11 26.49 -16.40
CA PRO A 163 8.97 26.08 -15.59
C PRO A 163 7.73 26.95 -15.88
N LEU A 164 6.55 26.31 -16.00
CA LEU A 164 5.28 27.02 -16.19
C LEU A 164 4.76 27.67 -14.89
N LEU A 165 5.14 27.09 -13.74
CA LEU A 165 4.85 27.59 -12.41
C LEU A 165 6.17 27.96 -11.74
N SER A 166 6.15 28.96 -10.84
CA SER A 166 7.35 29.32 -10.09
C SER A 166 7.88 28.12 -9.27
N PRO A 167 9.16 27.77 -9.39
CA PRO A 167 9.77 26.77 -8.53
C PRO A 167 10.12 27.32 -7.14
N GLU A 168 9.94 28.63 -6.92
CA GLU A 168 10.22 29.24 -5.63
C GLU A 168 9.22 28.77 -4.59
N TYR A 169 9.72 28.50 -3.41
CA TYR A 169 8.93 28.10 -2.27
C TYR A 169 9.17 29.04 -1.08
N ASN A 170 8.14 29.24 -0.28
CA ASN A 170 8.23 29.99 0.94
C ASN A 170 8.90 29.16 2.04
N ARG A 171 10.13 29.52 2.44
CA ARG A 171 10.92 28.81 3.46
C ARG A 171 10.21 28.71 4.80
N GLU A 172 9.51 29.76 5.22
CA GLU A 172 8.73 29.75 6.46
C GLU A 172 7.59 28.73 6.40
N LEU A 173 6.84 28.73 5.30
CA LEU A 173 5.76 27.76 5.08
C LEU A 173 6.31 26.33 5.03
N THR A 174 7.44 26.10 4.37
CA THR A 174 8.11 24.79 4.32
C THR A 174 8.53 24.33 5.71
N ASN A 175 9.12 25.21 6.52
CA ASN A 175 9.48 24.90 7.89
C ASN A 175 8.25 24.58 8.75
N ARG A 176 7.16 25.35 8.59
CA ARG A 176 5.88 25.06 9.28
C ARG A 176 5.31 23.70 8.86
N ALA A 177 5.36 23.38 7.58
CA ALA A 177 4.91 22.08 7.07
C ALA A 177 5.76 20.94 7.64
N ALA A 178 7.08 21.07 7.66
CA ALA A 178 7.99 20.09 8.26
C ALA A 178 7.71 19.87 9.76
N ILE A 179 7.49 20.95 10.50
CA ILE A 179 7.13 20.88 11.92
C ILE A 179 5.75 20.20 12.08
N PHE A 180 4.78 20.53 11.24
CA PHE A 180 3.45 19.92 11.27
C PHE A 180 3.53 18.41 11.03
N ILE A 181 4.25 17.96 10.01
CA ILE A 181 4.43 16.53 9.71
C ILE A 181 5.10 15.81 10.89
N LYS A 182 6.13 16.40 11.50
CA LYS A 182 6.83 15.82 12.65
C LYS A 182 6.02 15.80 13.95
N ARG A 183 5.07 16.71 14.12
CA ARG A 183 4.21 16.79 15.31
C ARG A 183 2.90 16.02 15.19
N ASN A 184 2.55 15.58 13.99
CA ASN A 184 1.27 14.95 13.72
C ASN A 184 1.37 13.45 13.96
N PHE A 185 1.03 13.00 15.18
CA PHE A 185 0.92 11.58 15.49
C PHE A 185 -0.29 10.95 14.77
N GLN A 186 -0.20 9.66 14.51
CA GLN A 186 -1.28 8.89 13.89
C GLN A 186 -2.11 8.19 14.99
N PRO A 187 -3.44 8.41 15.04
CA PRO A 187 -4.28 7.72 15.99
C PRO A 187 -4.40 6.23 15.65
N LEU A 188 -4.29 5.38 16.65
CA LEU A 188 -4.49 3.95 16.55
C LEU A 188 -5.81 3.57 17.20
N SER A 189 -6.85 3.40 16.41
CA SER A 189 -8.16 3.02 16.93
C SER A 189 -8.12 1.63 17.58
N PRO A 190 -8.69 1.47 18.78
CA PRO A 190 -8.71 0.20 19.46
C PRO A 190 -9.57 -0.81 18.70
N LYS A 191 -9.18 -2.08 18.77
CA LYS A 191 -9.98 -3.16 18.22
C LYS A 191 -11.19 -3.43 19.10
N LYS A 192 -12.34 -3.63 18.48
CA LYS A 192 -13.61 -3.94 19.17
C LYS A 192 -13.91 -5.44 19.24
N LYS A 193 -13.09 -6.28 18.57
CA LYS A 193 -13.26 -7.73 18.55
C LYS A 193 -11.95 -8.42 18.81
N TRP A 194 -12.01 -9.53 19.54
CA TRP A 194 -10.89 -10.43 19.70
C TRP A 194 -10.52 -11.04 18.35
N PRO A 195 -9.22 -11.30 18.06
CA PRO A 195 -8.83 -12.05 16.89
C PRO A 195 -9.45 -13.44 16.90
N SER A 196 -9.93 -13.89 15.75
CA SER A 196 -10.52 -15.24 15.62
C SER A 196 -9.48 -16.33 15.39
N TYR A 197 -8.20 -15.98 15.39
CA TYR A 197 -7.06 -16.86 15.16
C TYR A 197 -5.96 -16.58 16.20
N GLY A 198 -5.02 -17.51 16.32
CA GLY A 198 -3.95 -17.44 17.32
C GLY A 198 -4.36 -18.03 18.68
N PRO A 199 -3.59 -17.80 19.74
CA PRO A 199 -3.81 -18.45 21.04
C PRO A 199 -5.00 -17.89 21.84
N LEU A 200 -5.50 -16.71 21.54
CA LEU A 200 -6.53 -16.04 22.35
C LEU A 200 -7.83 -16.83 22.53
N PRO A 201 -8.36 -17.54 21.50
CA PRO A 201 -9.53 -18.40 21.68
C PRO A 201 -9.34 -19.53 22.68
N ILE A 202 -8.13 -20.04 22.86
CA ILE A 202 -7.79 -21.10 23.84
C ILE A 202 -8.04 -20.59 25.27
N TYR A 203 -7.85 -19.30 25.50
CA TYR A 203 -8.10 -18.63 26.78
C TYR A 203 -9.52 -18.07 26.91
N GLY A 204 -10.43 -18.43 26.02
CA GLY A 204 -11.81 -17.98 26.06
C GLY A 204 -12.04 -16.56 25.49
N PHE A 205 -11.03 -15.90 24.95
CA PHE A 205 -11.16 -14.57 24.36
C PHE A 205 -11.67 -14.66 22.91
N THR A 206 -12.99 -14.61 22.76
CA THR A 206 -13.65 -14.68 21.44
C THR A 206 -14.74 -13.61 21.30
N GLY A 207 -15.12 -13.27 20.07
CA GLY A 207 -16.21 -12.33 19.80
C GLY A 207 -15.87 -10.86 20.08
N MET A 208 -16.82 -10.12 20.63
CA MET A 208 -16.63 -8.71 21.00
C MET A 208 -15.78 -8.57 22.25
N ILE A 209 -14.92 -7.57 22.27
CA ILE A 209 -14.16 -7.19 23.45
C ILE A 209 -15.13 -6.44 24.38
N GLY A 210 -15.28 -6.91 25.61
CA GLY A 210 -16.09 -6.23 26.62
C GLY A 210 -15.48 -4.88 26.99
N ASP A 211 -16.30 -3.92 27.41
CA ASP A 211 -15.89 -2.53 27.65
C ASP A 211 -14.73 -2.40 28.65
N ALA A 212 -14.67 -3.31 29.64
CA ALA A 212 -13.58 -3.35 30.62
C ALA A 212 -12.20 -3.71 30.02
N PHE A 213 -12.18 -4.30 28.84
CA PHE A 213 -10.96 -4.75 28.16
C PHE A 213 -10.65 -3.97 26.86
N ILE A 214 -11.51 -3.03 26.48
CA ILE A 214 -11.25 -2.18 25.33
C ILE A 214 -10.09 -1.23 25.66
N ALA A 215 -9.02 -1.30 24.87
CA ALA A 215 -7.92 -0.36 24.98
C ALA A 215 -8.39 1.05 24.60
N GLN A 216 -7.75 2.07 25.14
CA GLN A 216 -7.92 3.44 24.67
C GLN A 216 -7.30 3.60 23.27
N GLU A 217 -7.61 4.72 22.60
CA GLU A 217 -6.96 5.08 21.36
C GLU A 217 -5.45 5.19 21.58
N GLY A 218 -4.70 4.44 20.80
CA GLY A 218 -3.25 4.50 20.78
C GLY A 218 -2.72 5.62 19.89
N ARG A 219 -1.42 5.86 19.94
CA ARG A 219 -0.73 6.83 19.08
C ARG A 219 0.52 6.22 18.46
N ALA A 220 0.70 6.44 17.16
CA ALA A 220 1.94 6.14 16.47
C ALA A 220 2.64 7.47 16.13
N LEU A 221 3.95 7.50 16.26
CA LEU A 221 4.76 8.69 16.00
C LEU A 221 4.69 9.11 14.53
N SER A 222 4.53 8.15 13.61
CA SER A 222 4.54 8.40 12.16
C SER A 222 3.91 7.25 11.40
N LEU A 223 3.63 7.47 10.13
CA LEU A 223 3.43 6.39 9.18
C LEU A 223 4.78 5.80 8.75
N TRP A 224 4.75 4.56 8.29
CA TRP A 224 5.95 3.88 7.81
C TRP A 224 6.57 4.62 6.62
N ARG A 225 7.85 5.03 6.76
CA ARG A 225 8.61 5.75 5.73
C ARG A 225 8.03 7.11 5.31
N ASP A 226 7.19 7.74 6.13
CA ASP A 226 6.75 9.10 5.84
C ASP A 226 7.93 10.10 5.89
N ALA A 227 7.70 11.29 5.33
CA ALA A 227 8.69 12.37 5.30
C ALA A 227 9.01 12.97 6.68
N GLY A 228 8.25 12.58 7.74
CA GLY A 228 8.49 12.99 9.12
C GLY A 228 9.50 12.09 9.82
N TRP A 229 9.01 11.24 10.72
CA TRP A 229 9.83 10.32 11.50
C TRP A 229 9.93 8.92 10.86
N GLY A 230 9.04 8.58 9.93
CA GLY A 230 8.91 7.24 9.38
C GLY A 230 10.15 6.74 8.66
N ARG A 231 10.90 7.63 7.99
CA ARG A 231 12.17 7.29 7.36
C ARG A 231 13.22 6.91 8.40
N LEU A 232 13.40 7.71 9.46
CA LEU A 232 14.33 7.41 10.54
C LEU A 232 13.99 6.10 11.26
N VAL A 233 12.69 5.80 11.41
CA VAL A 233 12.23 4.50 11.97
C VAL A 233 12.63 3.36 11.05
N ALA A 234 12.44 3.50 9.73
CA ALA A 234 12.80 2.47 8.77
C ALA A 234 14.32 2.23 8.73
N ASP A 235 15.11 3.30 8.66
CA ASP A 235 16.57 3.24 8.61
C ASP A 235 17.14 2.66 9.92
N GLY A 236 16.62 3.09 11.07
CA GLY A 236 17.00 2.54 12.36
C GLY A 236 16.75 1.04 12.44
N LYS A 237 15.62 0.57 11.96
CA LYS A 237 15.24 -0.85 12.02
C LYS A 237 15.99 -1.74 11.03
N TYR A 238 16.22 -1.27 9.80
CA TYR A 238 16.69 -2.15 8.71
C TYR A 238 18.11 -1.85 8.22
N VAL A 239 18.64 -0.65 8.52
CA VAL A 239 19.97 -0.23 8.09
C VAL A 239 20.95 -0.22 9.26
N HIS A 240 20.56 0.46 10.36
CA HIS A 240 21.47 0.71 11.46
C HIS A 240 21.37 -0.27 12.64
N GLY A 241 20.26 -1.06 12.72
CA GLY A 241 19.99 -1.96 13.84
C GLY A 241 19.69 -1.27 15.17
N ARG A 242 19.67 0.07 15.19
CA ARG A 242 19.33 0.89 16.36
C ARG A 242 18.55 2.12 15.96
N PHE A 243 17.74 2.63 16.85
CA PHE A 243 16.98 3.87 16.64
C PHE A 243 17.79 5.09 17.07
N ASP A 244 17.60 6.19 16.34
CA ASP A 244 18.21 7.49 16.65
C ASP A 244 17.58 8.10 17.91
N ASP A 245 18.39 8.82 18.70
CA ASP A 245 17.93 9.44 19.96
C ASP A 245 16.87 10.52 19.73
N SER A 246 16.83 11.13 18.56
CA SER A 246 15.75 12.05 18.18
C SER A 246 14.38 11.39 18.13
N LEU A 247 14.30 10.09 17.75
CA LEU A 247 13.06 9.32 17.81
C LEU A 247 12.60 9.07 19.25
N VAL A 248 13.56 8.79 20.15
CA VAL A 248 13.27 8.65 21.58
C VAL A 248 12.69 9.94 22.13
N THR A 249 13.34 11.06 21.85
CA THR A 249 12.88 12.40 22.25
C THR A 249 11.50 12.72 21.71
N ALA A 250 11.23 12.39 20.44
CA ALA A 250 9.93 12.60 19.81
C ALA A 250 8.83 11.71 20.45
N CYS A 251 9.14 10.45 20.76
CA CYS A 251 8.22 9.56 21.46
C CYS A 251 7.90 10.07 22.88
N VAL A 252 8.90 10.52 23.63
CA VAL A 252 8.70 11.11 24.96
C VAL A 252 7.80 12.35 24.87
N THR A 253 8.05 13.21 23.89
CA THR A 253 7.21 14.40 23.67
C THR A 253 5.76 14.01 23.36
N MET A 254 5.56 13.06 22.44
CA MET A 254 4.23 12.54 22.08
C MET A 254 3.50 11.97 23.30
N ILE A 255 4.18 11.18 24.14
CA ILE A 255 3.59 10.58 25.35
C ILE A 255 3.21 11.66 26.35
N ARG A 256 4.04 12.68 26.57
CA ARG A 256 3.76 13.80 27.46
C ARG A 256 2.56 14.64 26.99
N GLU A 257 2.47 14.89 25.69
CA GLU A 257 1.35 15.63 25.08
C GLU A 257 0.05 14.82 25.07
N TRP A 258 0.16 13.48 25.04
CA TRP A 258 -1.01 12.60 25.04
C TRP A 258 -1.83 12.71 26.32
N ARG A 259 -1.17 12.86 27.48
CA ARG A 259 -1.85 12.94 28.79
C ARG A 259 -2.84 11.79 28.98
N ALA A 260 -2.42 10.56 28.69
CA ALA A 260 -3.26 9.37 28.80
C ALA A 260 -3.96 9.30 30.18
N GLN A 261 -5.28 9.01 30.18
CA GLN A 261 -6.08 8.87 31.40
C GLN A 261 -6.79 7.51 31.41
N PRO A 262 -6.72 6.72 32.48
CA PRO A 262 -5.90 6.96 33.68
C PRO A 262 -4.40 6.96 33.36
N TYR A 263 -3.60 7.61 34.23
CA TYR A 263 -2.14 7.59 34.06
C TYR A 263 -1.62 6.16 34.14
N PRO A 264 -0.74 5.71 33.20
CA PRO A 264 -0.22 4.35 33.18
C PRO A 264 0.56 4.02 34.46
N GLN A 265 0.23 2.93 35.11
CA GLN A 265 0.91 2.45 36.32
C GLN A 265 2.13 1.58 35.96
N TRP A 266 2.15 0.99 34.78
CA TRP A 266 3.24 0.17 34.28
C TRP A 266 3.37 0.30 32.76
N VAL A 267 4.52 -0.05 32.26
CA VAL A 267 4.84 -0.03 30.82
C VAL A 267 5.50 -1.36 30.46
N THR A 268 5.15 -1.88 29.31
CA THR A 268 5.81 -3.06 28.72
C THR A 268 6.10 -2.82 27.26
N CYS A 269 7.04 -3.57 26.72
CA CYS A 269 7.35 -3.59 25.29
C CYS A 269 6.93 -4.93 24.68
N ILE A 270 6.69 -4.93 23.37
CA ILE A 270 6.52 -6.17 22.59
C ILE A 270 7.93 -6.67 22.26
N PRO A 271 8.37 -7.84 22.80
CA PRO A 271 9.70 -8.34 22.53
C PRO A 271 9.86 -8.74 21.06
N SER A 272 11.03 -8.53 20.50
CA SER A 272 11.36 -9.03 19.17
C SER A 272 11.74 -10.49 19.25
N LEU A 273 11.06 -11.35 18.48
CA LEU A 273 11.46 -12.78 18.35
C LEU A 273 12.72 -12.99 17.50
N LYS A 274 13.11 -11.98 16.71
CA LYS A 274 14.30 -12.04 15.83
C LYS A 274 15.52 -11.37 16.43
N HIS A 275 15.31 -10.43 17.33
CA HIS A 275 16.35 -9.63 18.01
C HIS A 275 15.94 -9.57 19.48
N PRO A 276 16.24 -10.62 20.26
CA PRO A 276 15.82 -10.69 21.67
C PRO A 276 16.61 -9.77 22.61
N ASP A 277 17.73 -9.19 22.14
CA ASP A 277 18.65 -8.34 22.92
C ASP A 277 18.26 -6.87 22.88
#